data_a53c361864e8c9966900c7567b19af66
#
_entry.id   a53c361864e8c9966900c7567b19af66
#
_cell.length_a   1.000
_cell.length_b   1.000
_cell.length_c   1.000
_cell.angle_alpha   90.00
_cell.angle_beta   90.00
_cell.angle_gamma   90.00
#
_symmetry.space_group_name_H-M   'P 1'
#
loop_
_entity.id
_entity.type
_entity.pdbx_description
1 polymer ?
#
loop_
_entity_poly.entity_id
_entity_poly.type
_entity_poly.pdbx_seq_one_letter_code
_entity_poly.pdbx_strand_id
1 'polypeptide(L)'
;MRVIAGVWRGRTLRAPPGRDTRPTGDRVREAAFNLLGPGRAEDVTVLDLFAGSGAMGLEALSRGAVHATFVESDREACRTINRNLDKLGLGGATVLCQHALTALRADARAGRRYDLVLVDPPYRRFSSLQNVLIRHLPQVLAPDGLLLVETAAADEPDLPPLSKRTSRRYGSARLTLFEHERAPE
;
A
#
# COMPACT_ATOMS: atom_id res chain seq x y z
N MET A 1 -0.43 15.01 -9.07
CA MET A 1 -0.68 13.56 -8.93
C MET A 1 -2.08 13.25 -9.44
N ARG A 2 -2.30 12.12 -10.09
CA ARG A 2 -3.59 11.72 -10.67
C ARG A 2 -3.76 10.21 -10.58
N VAL A 3 -5.02 9.74 -10.64
CA VAL A 3 -5.35 8.30 -10.77
C VAL A 3 -4.90 7.83 -12.16
N ILE A 4 -4.24 6.67 -12.22
CA ILE A 4 -3.60 6.17 -13.46
C ILE A 4 -4.54 5.30 -14.26
N ALA A 5 -5.30 4.43 -13.60
CA ALA A 5 -6.20 3.50 -14.26
C ALA A 5 -7.52 3.30 -13.49
N GLY A 6 -8.42 2.49 -14.04
CA GLY A 6 -9.70 2.17 -13.44
C GLY A 6 -10.76 3.25 -13.69
N VAL A 7 -11.83 3.19 -12.91
CA VAL A 7 -13.06 4.00 -13.07
C VAL A 7 -12.78 5.51 -12.95
N TRP A 8 -11.79 5.91 -12.14
CA TRP A 8 -11.43 7.33 -11.93
C TRP A 8 -10.16 7.74 -12.67
N ARG A 9 -9.73 7.02 -13.70
CA ARG A 9 -8.55 7.34 -14.50
C ARG A 9 -8.52 8.83 -14.89
N GLY A 10 -7.34 9.47 -14.70
CA GLY A 10 -7.10 10.87 -15.05
C GLY A 10 -7.58 11.88 -14.01
N ARG A 11 -8.37 11.48 -13.02
CA ARG A 11 -8.81 12.39 -11.95
C ARG A 11 -7.63 12.84 -11.10
N THR A 12 -7.55 14.16 -10.87
CA THR A 12 -6.50 14.78 -10.07
C THR A 12 -6.72 14.53 -8.59
N LEU A 13 -5.69 14.04 -7.91
CA LEU A 13 -5.61 13.88 -6.46
C LEU A 13 -4.87 15.07 -5.83
N ARG A 14 -5.33 15.50 -4.67
CA ARG A 14 -4.62 16.48 -3.84
C ARG A 14 -3.44 15.78 -3.15
N ALA A 15 -2.33 16.51 -3.00
CA ALA A 15 -1.21 16.10 -2.16
C ALA A 15 -1.25 16.86 -0.82
N PRO A 16 -0.74 16.27 0.27
CA PRO A 16 -0.53 17.00 1.52
C PRO A 16 0.43 18.19 1.30
N PRO A 17 0.25 19.31 2.01
CA PRO A 17 1.18 20.44 1.94
C PRO A 17 2.60 20.02 2.31
N GLY A 18 3.61 20.63 1.66
CA GLY A 18 5.03 20.39 1.97
C GLY A 18 5.62 19.06 1.48
N ARG A 19 4.85 18.23 0.83
CA ARG A 19 5.36 17.05 0.12
C ARG A 19 5.30 17.33 -1.38
N ASP A 20 6.48 17.63 -1.96
CA ASP A 20 6.61 17.67 -3.42
C ASP A 20 6.18 16.31 -3.98
N THR A 21 5.12 16.32 -4.76
CA THR A 21 4.70 15.14 -5.52
C THR A 21 5.75 14.90 -6.59
N ARG A 22 6.69 14.00 -6.30
CA ARG A 22 7.72 13.63 -7.28
C ARG A 22 7.04 13.11 -8.55
N PRO A 23 7.46 13.55 -9.75
CA PRO A 23 7.00 12.95 -11.01
C PRO A 23 7.25 11.44 -11.06
N THR A 24 8.21 10.96 -10.25
CA THR A 24 8.53 9.55 -10.04
C THR A 24 7.38 8.78 -9.38
N GLY A 25 6.55 9.43 -8.55
CA GLY A 25 5.46 8.76 -7.84
C GLY A 25 4.39 8.14 -8.76
N ASP A 26 3.99 8.84 -9.85
CA ASP A 26 2.99 8.30 -10.78
C ASP A 26 3.54 7.08 -11.54
N ARG A 27 4.82 7.13 -11.98
CA ARG A 27 5.48 6.01 -12.68
C ARG A 27 5.70 4.80 -11.76
N VAL A 28 6.12 5.05 -10.52
CA VAL A 28 6.33 3.98 -9.55
C VAL A 28 5.00 3.32 -9.20
N ARG A 29 3.92 4.10 -9.02
CA ARG A 29 2.59 3.57 -8.77
C ARG A 29 2.06 2.74 -9.97
N GLU A 30 2.25 3.20 -11.20
CA GLU A 30 1.93 2.43 -12.40
C GLU A 30 2.70 1.11 -12.43
N ALA A 31 4.01 1.15 -12.16
CA ALA A 31 4.85 -0.03 -12.08
C ALA A 31 4.42 -0.99 -10.97
N ALA A 32 3.97 -0.47 -9.83
CA ALA A 32 3.46 -1.25 -8.71
C ALA A 32 2.24 -2.10 -9.12
N PHE A 33 1.24 -1.47 -9.75
CA PHE A 33 0.06 -2.20 -10.20
C PHE A 33 0.32 -3.08 -11.43
N ASN A 34 1.29 -2.75 -12.28
CA ASN A 34 1.74 -3.64 -13.34
C ASN A 34 2.45 -4.89 -12.77
N LEU A 35 3.18 -4.74 -11.68
CA LEU A 35 3.86 -5.83 -10.98
C LEU A 35 2.87 -6.77 -10.29
N LEU A 36 1.80 -6.23 -9.70
CA LEU A 36 0.69 -7.02 -9.15
C LEU A 36 0.03 -7.87 -10.23
N GLY A 37 -0.11 -7.34 -11.43
CA GLY A 37 -0.78 -8.00 -12.56
C GLY A 37 -2.24 -7.60 -12.76
N PRO A 38 -2.81 -7.90 -13.93
CA PRO A 38 -4.19 -7.55 -14.26
C PRO A 38 -5.18 -8.27 -13.33
N GLY A 39 -6.26 -7.56 -12.95
CA GLY A 39 -7.33 -8.09 -12.10
C GLY A 39 -6.98 -8.26 -10.62
N ARG A 40 -5.71 -8.12 -10.23
CA ARG A 40 -5.27 -8.38 -8.84
C ARG A 40 -5.65 -7.28 -7.84
N ALA A 41 -6.29 -6.22 -8.29
CA ALA A 41 -6.89 -5.20 -7.45
C ALA A 41 -8.43 -5.17 -7.54
N GLU A 42 -9.05 -6.12 -8.23
CA GLU A 42 -10.50 -6.25 -8.35
C GLU A 42 -11.05 -7.14 -7.24
N ASP A 43 -12.18 -6.76 -6.67
CA ASP A 43 -12.92 -7.49 -5.63
C ASP A 43 -12.09 -7.84 -4.38
N VAL A 44 -11.06 -7.05 -4.07
CA VAL A 44 -10.13 -7.26 -2.95
C VAL A 44 -10.28 -6.22 -1.85
N THR A 45 -9.92 -6.62 -0.64
CA THR A 45 -9.72 -5.72 0.50
C THR A 45 -8.26 -5.29 0.58
N VAL A 46 -8.03 -3.98 0.77
CA VAL A 46 -6.69 -3.37 0.72
C VAL A 46 -6.32 -2.74 2.05
N LEU A 47 -5.08 -2.94 2.49
CA LEU A 47 -4.44 -2.16 3.54
C LEU A 47 -3.33 -1.30 2.94
N ASP A 48 -3.45 0.02 3.00
CA ASP A 48 -2.42 1.00 2.65
C ASP A 48 -1.77 1.49 3.95
N LEU A 49 -0.65 0.88 4.33
CA LEU A 49 -0.12 0.95 5.71
C LEU A 49 0.66 2.23 6.01
N PHE A 50 1.21 2.92 5.05
CA PHE A 50 1.86 4.22 5.20
C PHE A 50 1.31 5.15 4.13
N ALA A 51 0.00 5.40 4.21
CA ALA A 51 -0.79 5.86 3.08
C ALA A 51 -0.40 7.25 2.52
N GLY A 52 0.22 8.11 3.33
CA GLY A 52 0.64 9.43 2.88
C GLY A 52 -0.50 10.24 2.27
N SER A 53 -0.49 10.41 0.97
CA SER A 53 -1.57 11.06 0.21
C SER A 53 -2.76 10.14 -0.09
N GLY A 54 -2.64 8.85 0.21
CA GLY A 54 -3.60 7.80 -0.14
C GLY A 54 -3.52 7.35 -1.60
N ALA A 55 -2.49 7.73 -2.34
CA ALA A 55 -2.45 7.51 -3.78
C ALA A 55 -2.49 6.03 -4.18
N MET A 56 -1.85 5.15 -3.40
CA MET A 56 -1.83 3.71 -3.67
C MET A 56 -3.19 3.07 -3.41
N GLY A 57 -3.79 3.30 -2.23
CA GLY A 57 -5.11 2.77 -1.90
C GLY A 57 -6.22 3.35 -2.78
N LEU A 58 -6.15 4.65 -3.15
CA LEU A 58 -7.09 5.28 -4.10
C LEU A 58 -6.96 4.68 -5.51
N GLU A 59 -5.75 4.35 -5.94
CA GLU A 59 -5.52 3.64 -7.21
C GLU A 59 -6.12 2.23 -7.17
N ALA A 60 -5.96 1.52 -6.04
CA ALA A 60 -6.57 0.19 -5.86
C ALA A 60 -8.10 0.26 -5.92
N LEU A 61 -8.73 1.22 -5.22
CA LEU A 61 -10.17 1.44 -5.29
C LEU A 61 -10.62 1.76 -6.73
N SER A 62 -9.86 2.59 -7.45
CA SER A 62 -10.15 2.92 -8.85
C SER A 62 -10.09 1.71 -9.76
N ARG A 63 -9.30 0.71 -9.42
CA ARG A 63 -9.14 -0.55 -10.16
C ARG A 63 -10.11 -1.65 -9.73
N GLY A 64 -11.04 -1.35 -8.82
CA GLY A 64 -12.11 -2.26 -8.43
C GLY A 64 -11.96 -2.91 -7.06
N ALA A 65 -11.04 -2.46 -6.20
CA ALA A 65 -11.00 -2.91 -4.82
C ALA A 65 -12.32 -2.57 -4.10
N VAL A 66 -12.86 -3.51 -3.32
CA VAL A 66 -14.13 -3.33 -2.63
C VAL A 66 -13.99 -2.48 -1.36
N HIS A 67 -12.83 -2.52 -0.75
CA HIS A 67 -12.53 -1.71 0.43
C HIS A 67 -11.03 -1.40 0.53
N ALA A 68 -10.70 -0.17 0.98
CA ALA A 68 -9.34 0.21 1.32
C ALA A 68 -9.27 0.82 2.72
N THR A 69 -8.40 0.27 3.55
CA THR A 69 -8.04 0.84 4.86
C THR A 69 -6.74 1.61 4.71
N PHE A 70 -6.82 2.93 4.90
CA PHE A 70 -5.66 3.83 4.87
C PHE A 70 -5.17 4.06 6.29
N VAL A 71 -3.88 3.84 6.53
CA VAL A 71 -3.24 4.12 7.81
C VAL A 71 -2.18 5.19 7.62
N GLU A 72 -2.36 6.33 8.27
CA GLU A 72 -1.44 7.47 8.20
C GLU A 72 -1.40 8.17 9.56
N SER A 73 -0.22 8.59 9.98
CA SER A 73 -0.03 9.26 11.28
C SER A 73 -0.15 10.78 11.20
N ASP A 74 0.11 11.36 10.05
CA ASP A 74 0.01 12.80 9.82
C ASP A 74 -1.46 13.21 9.62
N ARG A 75 -1.95 14.09 10.49
CA ARG A 75 -3.35 14.53 10.46
C ARG A 75 -3.74 15.27 9.18
N GLU A 76 -2.82 16.03 8.59
CA GLU A 76 -3.13 16.76 7.36
C GLU A 76 -3.14 15.81 6.15
N ALA A 77 -2.28 14.79 6.15
CA ALA A 77 -2.35 13.74 5.17
C ALA A 77 -3.67 12.94 5.30
N CYS A 78 -4.10 12.60 6.51
CA CYS A 78 -5.42 11.97 6.73
C CYS A 78 -6.57 12.81 6.20
N ARG A 79 -6.55 14.13 6.44
CA ARG A 79 -7.56 15.06 5.88
C ARG A 79 -7.50 15.10 4.36
N THR A 80 -6.29 15.01 3.79
CA THR A 80 -6.10 14.99 2.34
C THR A 80 -6.67 13.72 1.72
N ILE A 81 -6.48 12.55 2.36
CA ILE A 81 -7.10 11.29 1.92
C ILE A 81 -8.63 11.44 1.92
N ASN A 82 -9.23 11.92 3.02
CA ASN A 82 -10.68 12.10 3.09
C ASN A 82 -11.20 13.06 1.99
N ARG A 83 -10.53 14.20 1.77
CA ARG A 83 -10.90 15.14 0.68
C ARG A 83 -10.80 14.51 -0.72
N ASN A 84 -9.85 13.60 -0.93
CA ASN A 84 -9.72 12.86 -2.19
C ASN A 84 -10.86 11.84 -2.34
N LEU A 85 -11.20 11.10 -1.28
CA LEU A 85 -12.33 10.17 -1.26
C LEU A 85 -13.65 10.89 -1.57
N ASP A 86 -13.92 12.00 -0.88
CA ASP A 86 -15.12 12.83 -1.09
C ASP A 86 -15.19 13.36 -2.53
N LYS A 87 -14.07 13.90 -3.04
CA LYS A 87 -13.97 14.43 -4.42
C LYS A 87 -14.25 13.39 -5.49
N LEU A 88 -13.86 12.15 -5.24
CA LEU A 88 -14.04 11.04 -6.16
C LEU A 88 -15.39 10.32 -5.97
N GLY A 89 -16.13 10.64 -4.89
CA GLY A 89 -17.35 9.93 -4.54
C GLY A 89 -17.08 8.45 -4.20
N LEU A 90 -15.90 8.16 -3.61
CA LEU A 90 -15.48 6.81 -3.28
C LEU A 90 -16.10 6.35 -1.97
N GLY A 91 -16.94 5.33 -2.05
CA GLY A 91 -17.30 4.49 -0.90
C GLY A 91 -16.26 3.39 -0.64
N GLY A 92 -16.48 2.55 0.38
CA GLY A 92 -15.61 1.41 0.66
C GLY A 92 -14.22 1.81 1.18
N ALA A 93 -14.12 2.86 2.00
CA ALA A 93 -12.86 3.33 2.53
C ALA A 93 -12.92 3.59 4.04
N THR A 94 -11.84 3.28 4.74
CA THR A 94 -11.62 3.62 6.15
C THR A 94 -10.29 4.35 6.29
N VAL A 95 -10.28 5.52 6.93
CA VAL A 95 -9.04 6.28 7.20
C VAL A 95 -8.74 6.23 8.70
N LEU A 96 -7.63 5.59 9.05
CA LEU A 96 -7.13 5.48 10.42
C LEU A 96 -5.98 6.46 10.62
N CYS A 97 -6.25 7.57 11.33
CA CYS A 97 -5.23 8.57 11.64
C CYS A 97 -4.43 8.15 12.87
N GLN A 98 -3.49 7.20 12.68
CA GLN A 98 -2.68 6.63 13.74
C GLN A 98 -1.36 6.07 13.18
N HIS A 99 -0.44 5.71 14.07
CA HIS A 99 0.81 5.08 13.68
C HIS A 99 0.60 3.73 13.01
N ALA A 100 1.27 3.50 11.87
CA ALA A 100 1.17 2.28 11.07
C ALA A 100 1.39 1.01 11.90
N LEU A 101 2.43 0.96 12.74
CA LEU A 101 2.69 -0.22 13.56
C LEU A 101 1.64 -0.47 14.66
N THR A 102 0.96 0.58 15.11
CA THR A 102 -0.14 0.44 16.08
C THR A 102 -1.35 -0.20 15.40
N ALA A 103 -1.72 0.30 14.21
CA ALA A 103 -2.78 -0.28 13.40
C ALA A 103 -2.49 -1.74 13.04
N LEU A 104 -1.28 -2.01 12.53
CA LEU A 104 -0.87 -3.34 12.11
C LEU A 104 -0.97 -4.37 13.27
N ARG A 105 -0.52 -3.99 14.47
CA ARG A 105 -0.64 -4.86 15.66
C ARG A 105 -2.08 -5.07 16.09
N ALA A 106 -2.91 -4.03 15.99
CA ALA A 106 -4.33 -4.12 16.33
C ALA A 106 -5.07 -5.06 15.36
N ASP A 107 -4.81 -4.93 14.06
CA ASP A 107 -5.41 -5.78 13.03
C ASP A 107 -4.95 -7.23 13.16
N ALA A 108 -3.65 -7.48 13.42
CA ALA A 108 -3.13 -8.82 13.68
C ALA A 108 -3.79 -9.47 14.89
N ARG A 109 -3.98 -8.73 16.01
CA ARG A 109 -4.66 -9.23 17.21
C ARG A 109 -6.14 -9.50 16.96
N ALA A 110 -6.79 -8.69 16.12
CA ALA A 110 -8.19 -8.85 15.75
C ALA A 110 -8.42 -9.93 14.68
N GLY A 111 -7.37 -10.56 14.17
CA GLY A 111 -7.45 -11.55 13.09
C GLY A 111 -7.92 -10.97 11.75
N ARG A 112 -7.80 -9.66 11.55
CA ARG A 112 -8.17 -9.02 10.28
C ARG A 112 -7.20 -9.46 9.19
N ARG A 113 -7.74 -9.67 7.99
CA ARG A 113 -6.98 -10.08 6.81
C ARG A 113 -7.30 -9.18 5.64
N TYR A 114 -6.28 -8.96 4.81
CA TYR A 114 -6.36 -8.15 3.60
C TYR A 114 -5.82 -8.95 2.42
N ASP A 115 -6.48 -8.83 1.29
CA ASP A 115 -6.08 -9.50 0.04
C ASP A 115 -4.89 -8.80 -0.61
N LEU A 116 -4.76 -7.49 -0.39
CA LEU A 116 -3.64 -6.67 -0.85
C LEU A 116 -3.15 -5.78 0.28
N VAL A 117 -1.88 -5.93 0.64
CA VAL A 117 -1.20 -5.05 1.60
C VAL A 117 -0.15 -4.22 0.87
N LEU A 118 -0.22 -2.89 1.03
CA LEU A 118 0.69 -1.92 0.44
C LEU A 118 1.51 -1.28 1.56
N VAL A 119 2.84 -1.29 1.42
CA VAL A 119 3.78 -0.81 2.43
C VAL A 119 4.81 0.10 1.79
N ASP A 120 4.69 1.43 1.99
CA ASP A 120 5.63 2.45 1.52
C ASP A 120 6.11 3.32 2.69
N PRO A 121 6.96 2.79 3.57
CA PRO A 121 7.46 3.53 4.71
C PRO A 121 8.50 4.57 4.27
N PRO A 122 8.73 5.63 5.07
CA PRO A 122 9.86 6.53 4.83
C PRO A 122 11.17 5.75 4.71
N TYR A 123 11.89 5.89 3.60
CA TYR A 123 13.07 5.08 3.25
C TYR A 123 14.10 4.91 4.38
N ARG A 124 14.37 5.97 5.14
CA ARG A 124 15.33 5.94 6.25
C ARG A 124 14.86 5.09 7.45
N ARG A 125 13.61 4.63 7.48
CA ARG A 125 13.02 3.90 8.61
C ARG A 125 12.79 2.42 8.34
N PHE A 126 12.91 1.95 7.11
CA PHE A 126 12.55 0.56 6.77
C PHE A 126 13.29 -0.45 7.66
N SER A 127 14.61 -0.34 7.79
CA SER A 127 15.42 -1.26 8.61
C SER A 127 14.99 -1.31 10.07
N SER A 128 14.60 -0.16 10.65
CA SER A 128 14.13 -0.10 12.03
C SER A 128 12.72 -0.66 12.24
N LEU A 129 11.92 -0.73 11.15
CA LEU A 129 10.56 -1.27 11.17
C LEU A 129 10.53 -2.76 10.85
N GLN A 130 11.56 -3.30 10.19
CA GLN A 130 11.58 -4.63 9.59
C GLN A 130 11.17 -5.74 10.56
N ASN A 131 11.69 -5.78 11.76
CA ASN A 131 11.36 -6.81 12.75
C ASN A 131 9.87 -6.84 13.11
N VAL A 132 9.22 -5.66 13.18
CA VAL A 132 7.79 -5.56 13.47
C VAL A 132 6.96 -5.97 12.24
N LEU A 133 7.42 -5.58 11.06
CA LEU A 133 6.79 -5.96 9.79
C LEU A 133 6.85 -7.48 9.58
N ILE A 134 8.03 -8.11 9.77
CA ILE A 134 8.21 -9.58 9.72
C ILE A 134 7.22 -10.29 10.64
N ARG A 135 7.05 -9.77 11.86
CA ARG A 135 6.20 -10.41 12.86
C ARG A 135 4.70 -10.32 12.54
N HIS A 136 4.24 -9.22 11.98
CA HIS A 136 2.80 -8.93 11.90
C HIS A 136 2.22 -8.94 10.48
N LEU A 137 3.01 -8.64 9.43
CA LEU A 137 2.48 -8.65 8.06
C LEU A 137 1.92 -10.03 7.66
N PRO A 138 2.58 -11.16 7.96
CA PRO A 138 2.01 -12.48 7.63
C PRO A 138 0.68 -12.75 8.31
N GLN A 139 0.43 -12.12 9.47
CA GLN A 139 -0.81 -12.31 10.24
C GLN A 139 -2.00 -11.55 9.66
N VAL A 140 -1.74 -10.44 8.93
CA VAL A 140 -2.79 -9.61 8.32
C VAL A 140 -2.93 -9.84 6.81
N LEU A 141 -2.04 -10.61 6.20
CA LEU A 141 -2.14 -11.02 4.81
C LEU A 141 -3.09 -12.21 4.68
N ALA A 142 -4.06 -12.14 3.77
CA ALA A 142 -4.92 -13.26 3.44
C ALA A 142 -4.10 -14.42 2.84
N PRO A 143 -4.56 -15.69 2.90
CA PRO A 143 -3.79 -16.84 2.41
C PRO A 143 -3.30 -16.69 0.96
N ASP A 144 -4.15 -16.18 0.06
CA ASP A 144 -3.82 -15.92 -1.35
C ASP A 144 -3.49 -14.43 -1.61
N GLY A 145 -3.28 -13.68 -0.53
CA GLY A 145 -3.01 -12.23 -0.57
C GLY A 145 -1.63 -11.89 -1.10
N LEU A 146 -1.50 -10.65 -1.56
CA LEU A 146 -0.25 -10.09 -2.04
C LEU A 146 0.19 -8.94 -1.15
N LEU A 147 1.49 -8.91 -0.84
CA LEU A 147 2.13 -7.80 -0.14
C LEU A 147 3.09 -7.10 -1.11
N LEU A 148 2.86 -5.83 -1.36
CA LEU A 148 3.74 -4.98 -2.13
C LEU A 148 4.48 -4.01 -1.20
N VAL A 149 5.80 -4.05 -1.25
CA VAL A 149 6.67 -3.18 -0.45
C VAL A 149 7.47 -2.26 -1.35
N GLU A 150 7.43 -0.96 -1.09
CA GLU A 150 8.34 0.03 -1.67
C GLU A 150 9.45 0.34 -0.68
N THR A 151 10.71 0.33 -1.17
CA THR A 151 11.91 0.73 -0.43
C THR A 151 12.80 1.61 -1.29
N ALA A 152 13.88 2.14 -0.73
CA ALA A 152 14.94 2.73 -1.53
C ALA A 152 15.54 1.68 -2.47
N ALA A 153 16.00 2.11 -3.67
CA ALA A 153 16.50 1.19 -4.69
C ALA A 153 17.64 0.28 -4.23
N ALA A 154 18.44 0.73 -3.24
CA ALA A 154 19.53 -0.03 -2.65
C ALA A 154 19.05 -1.07 -1.63
N ASP A 155 17.88 -0.86 -1.02
CA ASP A 155 17.37 -1.67 0.07
C ASP A 155 16.46 -2.77 -0.49
N GLU A 156 16.90 -4.00 -0.43
CA GLU A 156 16.09 -5.14 -0.80
C GLU A 156 15.46 -5.75 0.45
N PRO A 157 14.13 -5.66 0.61
CA PRO A 157 13.46 -6.18 1.81
C PRO A 157 13.48 -7.70 1.82
N ASP A 158 13.64 -8.26 3.03
CA ASP A 158 13.47 -9.67 3.32
C ASP A 158 12.48 -9.81 4.49
N LEU A 159 11.38 -10.52 4.29
CA LEU A 159 10.24 -10.57 5.21
C LEU A 159 9.78 -12.01 5.48
N PRO A 160 10.65 -12.89 6.04
CA PRO A 160 10.22 -14.24 6.38
C PRO A 160 9.04 -14.22 7.38
N PRO A 161 8.10 -15.19 7.35
CA PRO A 161 8.08 -16.37 6.48
C PRO A 161 7.43 -16.13 5.09
N LEU A 162 7.24 -14.88 4.66
CA LEU A 162 6.71 -14.60 3.34
C LEU A 162 7.74 -14.89 2.25
N SER A 163 7.28 -15.50 1.15
CA SER A 163 8.10 -15.75 -0.03
C SER A 163 8.15 -14.55 -0.95
N LYS A 164 9.35 -14.14 -1.35
CA LYS A 164 9.56 -13.09 -2.32
C LYS A 164 9.29 -13.60 -3.73
N ARG A 165 8.22 -13.09 -4.35
CA ARG A 165 7.83 -13.44 -5.72
C ARG A 165 8.67 -12.72 -6.77
N THR A 166 8.93 -11.42 -6.58
CA THR A 166 9.75 -10.61 -7.48
C THR A 166 10.22 -9.33 -6.79
N SER A 167 11.34 -8.79 -7.23
CA SER A 167 11.88 -7.51 -6.78
C SER A 167 12.47 -6.75 -7.97
N ARG A 168 12.07 -5.49 -8.17
CA ARG A 168 12.51 -4.67 -9.32
C ARG A 168 12.80 -3.25 -8.90
N ARG A 169 13.81 -2.64 -9.52
CA ARG A 169 14.19 -1.24 -9.32
C ARG A 169 13.49 -0.34 -10.33
N TYR A 170 13.01 0.81 -9.83
CA TYR A 170 12.38 1.85 -10.63
C TYR A 170 12.94 3.22 -10.21
N GLY A 171 14.02 3.66 -10.85
CA GLY A 171 14.73 4.85 -10.45
C GLY A 171 15.32 4.74 -9.04
N SER A 172 14.92 5.62 -8.14
CA SER A 172 15.34 5.62 -6.73
C SER A 172 14.52 4.69 -5.83
N ALA A 173 13.48 4.04 -6.37
CA ALA A 173 12.61 3.12 -5.65
C ALA A 173 12.90 1.66 -6.04
N ARG A 174 12.59 0.76 -5.13
CA ARG A 174 12.48 -0.69 -5.35
C ARG A 174 11.09 -1.13 -4.96
N LEU A 175 10.46 -1.92 -5.81
CA LEU A 175 9.20 -2.59 -5.56
C LEU A 175 9.45 -4.08 -5.38
N THR A 176 9.01 -4.63 -4.27
CA THR A 176 9.13 -6.05 -3.97
C THR A 176 7.76 -6.62 -3.64
N LEU A 177 7.41 -7.71 -4.31
CA LEU A 177 6.16 -8.42 -4.14
C LEU A 177 6.40 -9.71 -3.36
N PHE A 178 5.60 -9.90 -2.32
CA PHE A 178 5.61 -11.09 -1.47
C PHE A 178 4.24 -11.76 -1.46
N GLU A 179 4.23 -13.05 -1.14
CA GLU A 179 3.05 -13.86 -0.90
C GLU A 179 3.35 -14.87 0.23
N HIS A 180 2.33 -15.53 0.77
CA HIS A 180 2.58 -16.66 1.66
C HIS A 180 3.34 -17.77 0.93
N GLU A 181 4.24 -18.43 1.66
CA GLU A 181 4.89 -19.64 1.14
C GLU A 181 3.80 -20.68 0.84
N ARG A 182 3.76 -21.14 -0.40
CA ARG A 182 2.86 -22.23 -0.77
C ARG A 182 3.38 -23.53 -0.16
N ALA A 183 2.53 -24.25 0.54
CA ALA A 183 2.86 -25.59 0.95
C ALA A 183 3.25 -26.40 -0.30
N PRO A 184 4.31 -27.22 -0.25
CA PRO A 184 4.59 -28.13 -1.35
C PRO A 184 3.39 -29.06 -1.56
N GLU A 185 2.94 -29.17 -2.81
CA GLU A 185 1.89 -30.12 -3.23
C GLU A 185 2.33 -31.57 -2.97
#